data_d8ba4a1719e721ea1b860731f9ca7ffd
#
_entry.id   d8ba4a1719e721ea1b860731f9ca7ffd
#
_cell.length_a   1.000
_cell.length_b   1.000
_cell.length_c   1.000
_cell.angle_alpha   90.00
_cell.angle_beta   90.00
_cell.angle_gamma   90.00
#
_symmetry.space_group_name_H-M   'P 1'
#
loop_
_entity.id
_entity.type
_entity.pdbx_description
1 polymer ?
#
loop_
_entity_poly.entity_id
_entity_poly.type
_entity_poly.pdbx_seq_one_letter_code
_entity_poly.pdbx_strand_id
1 'polypeptide(L)'
;MNKLALGTFIGMTMALVANVRSIPTMAAAGWLQITFMIFAVLFFAWPVTAIAGELSTLLPGEGGPQLWVKKSLGERWGMVTAWLLWAMMFAGMVMVATGLWPMLCIAFGRPELTGDIFYSMICVLVLYWIITILNLNFNMAKIGGNIGVWLGIYIPAVMIFVLGIAVAFKIGLNPLGGLDVFSFAKLVPNIADMSSLKYLVAIAFIFTGIEISSVFIPQLENPVKNYPKGLMAALIAMVVINLANGLLVANVVPKGTLELANVAQPVLIACQILGLPTIIANIFAFMVFIGVMLQLSAWVTGPARSMTQVAREGLFPAWFNFHKVNKFGVSKSVIFAQSIGISLFTLLYVVIGNVNAVFLTLTNVTAVVYSIAYIFIAIAIVKLRYDMPNAERAYRIGKSGNGLAILYAVLLIASIVGMTAATLSTTAMRDMIIIVVISLVLFFAPLVIYAFKKPSWKERIDADLKK
;
A
#
# COMPACT_ATOMS: atom_id res chain seq x y z
N MET A 1 -1.30 0.13 -30.95
CA MET A 1 -1.41 -0.61 -29.68
C MET A 1 -2.85 -1.03 -29.52
N ASN A 2 -3.11 -2.31 -29.21
CA ASN A 2 -4.46 -2.77 -28.91
C ASN A 2 -4.95 -2.06 -27.65
N LYS A 3 -6.17 -1.52 -27.71
CA LYS A 3 -6.80 -0.88 -26.56
C LYS A 3 -7.15 -1.91 -25.49
N LEU A 4 -7.03 -1.54 -24.22
CA LEU A 4 -7.38 -2.39 -23.08
C LEU A 4 -8.90 -2.48 -22.92
N ALA A 5 -9.42 -3.69 -22.91
CA ALA A 5 -10.81 -3.95 -22.57
C ALA A 5 -11.10 -3.70 -21.07
N LEU A 6 -12.35 -3.38 -20.74
CA LEU A 6 -12.78 -3.09 -19.37
C LEU A 6 -12.39 -4.19 -18.37
N GLY A 7 -12.60 -5.47 -18.70
CA GLY A 7 -12.27 -6.59 -17.82
C GLY A 7 -10.75 -6.68 -17.51
N THR A 8 -9.92 -6.44 -18.53
CA THR A 8 -8.45 -6.40 -18.35
C THR A 8 -8.05 -5.24 -17.43
N PHE A 9 -8.66 -4.07 -17.61
CA PHE A 9 -8.41 -2.92 -16.75
C PHE A 9 -8.78 -3.20 -15.29
N ILE A 10 -9.95 -3.82 -15.02
CA ILE A 10 -10.35 -4.23 -13.67
C ILE A 10 -9.31 -5.19 -13.07
N GLY A 11 -8.92 -6.22 -13.81
CA GLY A 11 -7.91 -7.19 -13.36
C GLY A 11 -6.57 -6.54 -13.04
N MET A 12 -6.09 -5.62 -13.87
CA MET A 12 -4.85 -4.87 -13.65
C MET A 12 -4.94 -3.96 -12.41
N THR A 13 -6.07 -3.27 -12.22
CA THR A 13 -6.31 -2.45 -11.02
C THR A 13 -6.31 -3.32 -9.76
N MET A 14 -7.00 -4.45 -9.78
CA MET A 14 -7.00 -5.39 -8.66
C MET A 14 -5.59 -5.91 -8.34
N ALA A 15 -4.78 -6.22 -9.37
CA ALA A 15 -3.40 -6.68 -9.19
C ALA A 15 -2.50 -5.64 -8.49
N LEU A 16 -2.77 -4.34 -8.68
CA LEU A 16 -2.01 -3.27 -8.05
C LEU A 16 -2.33 -3.09 -6.56
N VAL A 17 -3.62 -3.20 -6.19
CA VAL A 17 -4.09 -2.78 -4.87
C VAL A 17 -4.61 -3.92 -3.99
N ALA A 18 -5.11 -5.02 -4.57
CA ALA A 18 -5.61 -6.12 -3.77
C ALA A 18 -4.47 -6.82 -3.01
N ASN A 19 -4.74 -7.14 -1.76
CA ASN A 19 -3.83 -7.92 -0.93
C ASN A 19 -4.60 -8.67 0.15
N VAL A 20 -4.11 -9.83 0.57
CA VAL A 20 -4.69 -10.61 1.68
C VAL A 20 -4.07 -10.28 3.03
N ARG A 21 -2.98 -9.53 3.04
CA ARG A 21 -2.22 -9.19 4.26
C ARG A 21 -2.98 -8.26 5.19
N SER A 22 -3.95 -7.50 4.65
CA SER A 22 -4.84 -6.63 5.42
C SER A 22 -5.96 -7.40 6.14
N ILE A 23 -6.24 -8.65 5.76
CA ILE A 23 -7.35 -9.44 6.32
C ILE A 23 -7.24 -9.59 7.85
N PRO A 24 -6.06 -9.94 8.44
CA PRO A 24 -5.94 -9.97 9.90
C PRO A 24 -6.20 -8.61 10.57
N THR A 25 -5.76 -7.52 9.97
CA THR A 25 -6.02 -6.16 10.49
C THR A 25 -7.52 -5.81 10.40
N MET A 26 -8.20 -6.21 9.32
CA MET A 26 -9.65 -6.12 9.21
C MET A 26 -10.33 -6.91 10.34
N ALA A 27 -9.94 -8.16 10.52
CA ALA A 27 -10.48 -9.04 11.55
C ALA A 27 -10.30 -8.47 12.96
N ALA A 28 -9.17 -7.83 13.25
CA ALA A 28 -8.87 -7.19 14.53
C ALA A 28 -9.84 -6.04 14.88
N ALA A 29 -10.44 -5.39 13.88
CA ALA A 29 -11.46 -4.36 14.06
C ALA A 29 -12.85 -4.93 14.39
N GLY A 30 -13.06 -6.24 14.33
CA GLY A 30 -14.35 -6.87 14.58
C GLY A 30 -15.46 -6.29 13.69
N TRP A 31 -16.62 -5.95 14.26
CA TRP A 31 -17.74 -5.38 13.50
C TRP A 31 -17.44 -3.97 12.96
N LEU A 32 -16.54 -3.21 13.59
CA LEU A 32 -16.16 -1.86 13.13
C LEU A 32 -15.50 -1.88 11.76
N GLN A 33 -14.95 -3.01 11.29
CA GLN A 33 -14.38 -3.12 9.94
C GLN A 33 -15.42 -2.71 8.85
N ILE A 34 -16.72 -2.92 9.08
CA ILE A 34 -17.78 -2.52 8.13
C ILE A 34 -17.82 -1.00 8.00
N THR A 35 -17.89 -0.29 9.11
CA THR A 35 -17.94 1.18 9.15
C THR A 35 -16.65 1.80 8.63
N PHE A 36 -15.50 1.25 9.04
CA PHE A 36 -14.21 1.73 8.58
C PHE A 36 -14.01 1.51 7.07
N MET A 37 -14.51 0.41 6.53
CA MET A 37 -14.48 0.14 5.10
C MET A 37 -15.37 1.12 4.33
N ILE A 38 -16.59 1.38 4.80
CA ILE A 38 -17.49 2.37 4.18
C ILE A 38 -16.86 3.76 4.21
N PHE A 39 -16.29 4.16 5.36
CA PHE A 39 -15.58 5.43 5.49
C PHE A 39 -14.40 5.51 4.50
N ALA A 40 -13.57 4.48 4.47
CA ALA A 40 -12.40 4.45 3.59
C ALA A 40 -12.79 4.55 2.11
N VAL A 41 -13.86 3.89 1.69
CA VAL A 41 -14.33 3.96 0.30
C VAL A 41 -14.87 5.36 -0.03
N LEU A 42 -15.76 5.90 0.80
CA LEU A 42 -16.47 7.16 0.49
C LEU A 42 -15.58 8.38 0.61
N PHE A 43 -14.72 8.43 1.62
CA PHE A 43 -13.96 9.64 1.96
C PHE A 43 -12.50 9.60 1.52
N PHE A 44 -11.97 8.43 1.18
CA PHE A 44 -10.59 8.28 0.74
C PHE A 44 -10.48 7.66 -0.66
N ALA A 45 -10.87 6.39 -0.85
CA ALA A 45 -10.59 5.64 -2.08
C ALA A 45 -11.28 6.24 -3.31
N TRP A 46 -12.54 6.59 -3.22
CA TRP A 46 -13.28 7.18 -4.33
C TRP A 46 -12.76 8.58 -4.71
N PRO A 47 -12.58 9.53 -3.76
CA PRO A 47 -11.98 10.82 -4.07
C PRO A 47 -10.59 10.73 -4.69
N VAL A 48 -9.68 9.95 -4.11
CA VAL A 48 -8.30 9.83 -4.63
C VAL A 48 -8.29 9.29 -6.06
N THR A 49 -9.14 8.31 -6.34
CA THR A 49 -9.16 7.69 -7.66
C THR A 49 -9.80 8.57 -8.72
N ALA A 50 -10.86 9.28 -8.37
CA ALA A 50 -11.47 10.25 -9.28
C ALA A 50 -10.49 11.38 -9.61
N ILE A 51 -9.76 11.91 -8.61
CA ILE A 51 -8.75 12.94 -8.80
C ILE A 51 -7.61 12.43 -9.69
N ALA A 52 -7.07 11.26 -9.39
CA ALA A 52 -6.00 10.66 -10.19
C ALA A 52 -6.43 10.39 -11.63
N GLY A 53 -7.68 9.98 -11.84
CA GLY A 53 -8.26 9.78 -13.17
C GLY A 53 -8.27 11.06 -14.00
N GLU A 54 -8.69 12.16 -13.42
CA GLU A 54 -8.69 13.43 -14.16
C GLU A 54 -7.27 13.95 -14.41
N LEU A 55 -6.40 13.90 -13.40
CA LEU A 55 -5.03 14.38 -13.54
C LEU A 55 -4.21 13.57 -14.55
N SER A 56 -4.39 12.26 -14.63
CA SER A 56 -3.69 11.42 -15.59
C SER A 56 -4.17 11.63 -17.04
N THR A 57 -5.44 12.01 -17.23
CA THR A 57 -5.94 12.35 -18.56
C THR A 57 -5.58 13.77 -18.98
N LEU A 58 -5.44 14.68 -18.02
CA LEU A 58 -4.96 16.04 -18.25
C LEU A 58 -3.47 16.09 -18.57
N LEU A 59 -2.67 15.33 -17.86
CA LEU A 59 -1.21 15.30 -17.95
C LEU A 59 -0.73 13.85 -18.14
N PRO A 60 -0.92 13.28 -19.33
CA PRO A 60 -0.47 11.92 -19.61
C PRO A 60 1.06 11.85 -19.59
N GLY A 61 1.62 10.91 -18.82
CA GLY A 61 3.07 10.71 -18.73
C GLY A 61 3.47 9.71 -17.67
N GLU A 62 4.70 9.19 -17.76
CA GLU A 62 5.21 8.17 -16.85
C GLU A 62 5.48 8.67 -15.42
N GLY A 63 5.48 10.00 -15.22
CA GLY A 63 5.75 10.62 -13.91
C GLY A 63 4.60 10.53 -12.91
N GLY A 64 3.36 10.27 -13.35
CA GLY A 64 2.19 10.17 -12.48
C GLY A 64 2.07 11.33 -11.48
N PRO A 65 1.90 11.04 -10.18
CA PRO A 65 1.71 12.07 -9.14
C PRO A 65 2.80 13.15 -9.11
N GLN A 66 4.06 12.78 -9.34
CA GLN A 66 5.17 13.74 -9.40
C GLN A 66 4.96 14.78 -10.50
N LEU A 67 4.51 14.34 -11.69
CA LEU A 67 4.26 15.24 -12.82
C LEU A 67 3.10 16.19 -12.54
N TRP A 68 2.01 15.71 -11.93
CA TRP A 68 0.84 16.51 -11.60
C TRP A 68 1.17 17.61 -10.60
N VAL A 69 1.90 17.24 -9.54
CA VAL A 69 2.33 18.19 -8.50
C VAL A 69 3.38 19.16 -9.04
N LYS A 70 4.33 18.70 -9.87
CA LYS A 70 5.32 19.57 -10.52
C LYS A 70 4.65 20.63 -11.39
N LYS A 71 3.65 20.25 -12.18
CA LYS A 71 2.93 21.18 -13.08
C LYS A 71 2.10 22.20 -12.30
N SER A 72 1.53 21.81 -11.16
CA SER A 72 0.67 22.68 -10.34
C SER A 72 1.44 23.53 -9.34
N LEU A 73 2.37 22.93 -8.59
CA LEU A 73 3.03 23.54 -7.43
C LEU A 73 4.52 23.85 -7.68
N GLY A 74 5.05 23.46 -8.85
CA GLY A 74 6.44 23.68 -9.23
C GLY A 74 7.37 22.52 -8.94
N GLU A 75 8.59 22.65 -9.46
CA GLU A 75 9.61 21.62 -9.49
C GLU A 75 9.96 21.05 -8.10
N ARG A 76 10.09 21.94 -7.11
CA ARG A 76 10.39 21.60 -5.71
C ARG A 76 9.38 20.59 -5.14
N TRP A 77 8.09 20.87 -5.29
CA TRP A 77 7.02 20.03 -4.74
C TRP A 77 6.82 18.73 -5.54
N GLY A 78 7.07 18.77 -6.86
CA GLY A 78 7.15 17.55 -7.67
C GLY A 78 8.25 16.61 -7.19
N MET A 79 9.45 17.13 -6.89
CA MET A 79 10.53 16.35 -6.30
C MET A 79 10.15 15.78 -4.92
N VAL A 80 9.56 16.60 -4.03
CA VAL A 80 9.10 16.15 -2.71
C VAL A 80 8.09 15.00 -2.85
N THR A 81 7.14 15.11 -3.78
CA THR A 81 6.14 14.06 -4.01
C THR A 81 6.79 12.75 -4.46
N ALA A 82 7.71 12.80 -5.44
CA ALA A 82 8.42 11.59 -5.89
C ALA A 82 9.26 10.96 -4.76
N TRP A 83 9.92 11.78 -3.97
CA TRP A 83 10.69 11.33 -2.81
C TRP A 83 9.80 10.66 -1.77
N LEU A 84 8.66 11.26 -1.39
CA LEU A 84 7.75 10.68 -0.42
C LEU A 84 7.18 9.34 -0.88
N LEU A 85 6.81 9.22 -2.17
CA LEU A 85 6.35 7.97 -2.75
C LEU A 85 7.42 6.88 -2.79
N TRP A 86 8.70 7.25 -2.88
CA TRP A 86 9.82 6.32 -2.81
C TRP A 86 10.20 5.99 -1.36
N ALA A 87 10.31 7.00 -0.50
CA ALA A 87 10.78 6.86 0.88
C ALA A 87 9.77 6.12 1.77
N MET A 88 8.45 6.28 1.52
CA MET A 88 7.42 5.52 2.23
C MET A 88 7.58 4.01 2.04
N MET A 89 8.20 3.58 0.93
CA MET A 89 8.48 2.17 0.66
C MET A 89 9.50 1.58 1.65
N PHE A 90 10.31 2.38 2.34
CA PHE A 90 11.25 1.86 3.34
C PHE A 90 10.47 1.22 4.51
N ALA A 91 9.51 1.93 5.07
CA ALA A 91 8.63 1.38 6.09
C ALA A 91 7.66 0.33 5.52
N GLY A 92 7.07 0.61 4.35
CA GLY A 92 6.09 -0.27 3.70
C GLY A 92 6.64 -1.64 3.32
N MET A 93 7.86 -1.72 2.84
CA MET A 93 8.49 -3.01 2.49
C MET A 93 8.81 -3.84 3.74
N VAL A 94 9.29 -3.22 4.82
CA VAL A 94 9.49 -3.92 6.10
C VAL A 94 8.17 -4.41 6.65
N MET A 95 7.12 -3.56 6.66
CA MET A 95 5.77 -3.94 7.07
C MET A 95 5.26 -5.19 6.32
N VAL A 96 5.39 -5.21 4.99
CA VAL A 96 4.96 -6.36 4.19
C VAL A 96 5.83 -7.58 4.46
N ALA A 97 7.14 -7.41 4.59
CA ALA A 97 8.08 -8.49 4.86
C ALA A 97 7.94 -9.06 6.28
N THR A 98 7.34 -8.32 7.23
CA THR A 98 7.05 -8.80 8.60
C THR A 98 6.24 -10.12 8.58
N GLY A 99 5.36 -10.30 7.60
CA GLY A 99 4.59 -11.55 7.46
C GLY A 99 5.38 -12.76 6.97
N LEU A 100 6.58 -12.56 6.41
CA LEU A 100 7.32 -13.67 5.80
C LEU A 100 7.80 -14.71 6.81
N TRP A 101 8.28 -14.27 7.98
CA TRP A 101 8.72 -15.21 9.04
C TRP A 101 7.56 -16.07 9.58
N PRO A 102 6.41 -15.51 10.02
CA PRO A 102 5.26 -16.30 10.43
C PRO A 102 4.79 -17.31 9.37
N MET A 103 4.82 -16.92 8.08
CA MET A 103 4.46 -17.83 6.99
C MET A 103 5.43 -19.01 6.87
N LEU A 104 6.74 -18.77 6.99
CA LEU A 104 7.74 -19.85 7.01
C LEU A 104 7.55 -20.75 8.22
N CYS A 105 7.32 -20.21 9.42
CA CYS A 105 7.08 -20.99 10.62
C CYS A 105 5.90 -21.96 10.43
N ILE A 106 4.77 -21.48 9.93
CA ILE A 106 3.61 -22.32 9.67
C ILE A 106 3.91 -23.32 8.54
N ALA A 107 4.57 -22.89 7.46
CA ALA A 107 4.92 -23.78 6.34
C ALA A 107 5.76 -24.98 6.78
N PHE A 108 6.65 -24.79 7.75
CA PHE A 108 7.50 -25.84 8.31
C PHE A 108 6.98 -26.48 9.60
N GLY A 109 5.71 -26.21 9.96
CA GLY A 109 5.06 -26.81 11.12
C GLY A 109 5.61 -26.36 12.49
N ARG A 110 6.12 -25.12 12.56
CA ARG A 110 6.69 -24.51 13.78
C ARG A 110 5.93 -23.23 14.16
N PRO A 111 4.60 -23.27 14.36
CA PRO A 111 3.78 -22.08 14.64
C PRO A 111 4.18 -21.37 15.94
N GLU A 112 4.82 -22.06 16.87
CA GLU A 112 5.31 -21.50 18.14
C GLU A 112 6.39 -20.42 17.98
N LEU A 113 7.04 -20.36 16.81
CA LEU A 113 8.11 -19.40 16.51
C LEU A 113 7.64 -18.15 15.78
N THR A 114 6.35 -18.05 15.44
CA THR A 114 5.81 -16.93 14.63
C THR A 114 6.01 -15.55 15.26
N GLY A 115 5.95 -15.47 16.59
CA GLY A 115 6.13 -14.25 17.36
C GLY A 115 7.58 -13.89 17.70
N ASP A 116 8.56 -14.68 17.27
CA ASP A 116 9.97 -14.41 17.59
C ASP A 116 10.48 -13.20 16.82
N ILE A 117 10.89 -12.18 17.58
CA ILE A 117 11.25 -10.88 17.04
C ILE A 117 12.62 -10.91 16.36
N PHE A 118 13.56 -11.66 16.89
CA PHE A 118 14.91 -11.76 16.37
C PHE A 118 14.94 -12.49 15.02
N TYR A 119 14.26 -13.65 14.94
CA TYR A 119 14.13 -14.37 13.68
C TYR A 119 13.30 -13.61 12.65
N SER A 120 12.24 -12.89 13.08
CA SER A 120 11.49 -12.00 12.18
C SER A 120 12.39 -10.93 11.58
N MET A 121 13.20 -10.25 12.38
CA MET A 121 14.14 -9.23 11.93
C MET A 121 15.16 -9.80 10.93
N ILE A 122 15.81 -10.91 11.27
CA ILE A 122 16.79 -11.55 10.38
C ILE A 122 16.14 -11.99 9.07
N CYS A 123 14.95 -12.61 9.14
CA CYS A 123 14.20 -13.04 7.98
C CYS A 123 13.93 -11.86 7.02
N VAL A 124 13.44 -10.72 7.55
CA VAL A 124 13.21 -9.52 6.74
C VAL A 124 14.49 -9.05 6.07
N LEU A 125 15.59 -8.94 6.82
CA LEU A 125 16.88 -8.48 6.26
C LEU A 125 17.37 -9.41 5.16
N VAL A 126 17.47 -10.72 5.43
CA VAL A 126 18.02 -11.70 4.49
C VAL A 126 17.15 -11.77 3.22
N LEU A 127 15.84 -11.91 3.38
CA LEU A 127 14.93 -12.04 2.24
C LEU A 127 14.88 -10.76 1.41
N TYR A 128 14.94 -9.57 2.05
CA TYR A 128 14.93 -8.34 1.29
C TYR A 128 16.23 -8.15 0.48
N TRP A 129 17.39 -8.54 1.01
CA TRP A 129 18.63 -8.51 0.22
C TRP A 129 18.61 -9.55 -0.92
N ILE A 130 17.98 -10.69 -0.74
CA ILE A 130 17.73 -11.64 -1.85
C ILE A 130 16.85 -10.97 -2.92
N ILE A 131 15.74 -10.33 -2.53
CA ILE A 131 14.87 -9.57 -3.46
C ILE A 131 15.69 -8.50 -4.20
N THR A 132 16.57 -7.79 -3.51
CA THR A 132 17.45 -6.79 -4.10
C THR A 132 18.32 -7.38 -5.20
N ILE A 133 19.02 -8.48 -4.91
CA ILE A 133 19.87 -9.19 -5.88
C ILE A 133 19.08 -9.68 -7.08
N LEU A 134 17.87 -10.23 -6.84
CA LEU A 134 17.00 -10.69 -7.91
C LEU A 134 16.56 -9.54 -8.83
N ASN A 135 16.21 -8.38 -8.28
CA ASN A 135 15.81 -7.20 -9.08
C ASN A 135 16.95 -6.57 -9.87
N LEU A 136 18.19 -6.72 -9.41
CA LEU A 136 19.38 -6.25 -10.16
C LEU A 136 19.69 -7.12 -11.38
N ASN A 137 19.35 -8.42 -11.33
CA ASN A 137 19.74 -9.41 -12.33
C ASN A 137 18.60 -9.88 -13.23
N PHE A 138 17.35 -9.79 -12.79
CA PHE A 138 16.16 -10.27 -13.49
C PHE A 138 15.08 -9.21 -13.60
N ASN A 139 14.18 -9.36 -14.57
CA ASN A 139 12.98 -8.52 -14.67
C ASN A 139 11.87 -9.03 -13.74
N MET A 140 12.07 -8.81 -12.44
CA MET A 140 11.16 -9.31 -11.40
C MET A 140 9.79 -8.65 -11.44
N ALA A 141 9.66 -7.44 -12.00
CA ALA A 141 8.35 -6.78 -12.16
C ALA A 141 7.39 -7.59 -13.03
N LYS A 142 7.90 -8.25 -14.10
CA LYS A 142 7.09 -9.12 -14.97
C LYS A 142 6.69 -10.42 -14.28
N ILE A 143 7.61 -11.03 -13.53
CA ILE A 143 7.36 -12.31 -12.84
C ILE A 143 6.42 -12.09 -11.66
N GLY A 144 6.68 -11.09 -10.83
CA GLY A 144 5.90 -10.80 -9.63
C GLY A 144 4.49 -10.29 -9.94
N GLY A 145 4.32 -9.53 -11.02
CA GLY A 145 3.01 -9.01 -11.44
C GLY A 145 2.05 -10.07 -11.97
N ASN A 146 2.51 -11.26 -12.33
CA ASN A 146 1.67 -12.35 -12.79
C ASN A 146 1.56 -13.46 -11.72
N ILE A 147 2.60 -14.26 -11.55
CA ILE A 147 2.59 -15.42 -10.64
C ILE A 147 2.38 -14.97 -9.19
N GLY A 148 3.02 -13.86 -8.78
CA GLY A 148 2.91 -13.33 -7.43
C GLY A 148 1.48 -12.94 -7.03
N VAL A 149 0.66 -12.44 -7.96
CA VAL A 149 -0.74 -12.08 -7.70
C VAL A 149 -1.61 -13.33 -7.48
N TRP A 150 -1.43 -14.35 -8.29
CA TRP A 150 -2.17 -15.61 -8.11
C TRP A 150 -1.83 -16.30 -6.78
N LEU A 151 -0.54 -16.47 -6.48
CA LEU A 151 -0.10 -17.17 -5.28
C LEU A 151 -0.25 -16.33 -4.01
N GLY A 152 -0.14 -15.00 -4.13
CA GLY A 152 -0.17 -14.09 -2.97
C GLY A 152 -1.51 -13.42 -2.69
N ILE A 153 -2.48 -13.48 -3.61
CA ILE A 153 -3.77 -12.79 -3.45
C ILE A 153 -4.96 -13.70 -3.78
N TYR A 154 -5.13 -14.12 -5.04
CA TYR A 154 -6.38 -14.73 -5.47
C TYR A 154 -6.63 -16.09 -4.84
N ILE A 155 -5.68 -17.02 -4.95
CA ILE A 155 -5.83 -18.35 -4.35
C ILE A 155 -5.95 -18.24 -2.81
N PRO A 156 -5.10 -17.47 -2.09
CA PRO A 156 -5.24 -17.30 -0.66
C PRO A 156 -6.58 -16.69 -0.24
N ALA A 157 -7.08 -15.67 -0.93
CA ALA A 157 -8.37 -15.07 -0.60
C ALA A 157 -9.53 -16.07 -0.71
N VAL A 158 -9.54 -16.88 -1.78
CA VAL A 158 -10.55 -17.95 -1.96
C VAL A 158 -10.42 -19.02 -0.88
N MET A 159 -9.20 -19.44 -0.55
CA MET A 159 -8.99 -20.47 0.48
C MET A 159 -9.45 -19.99 1.87
N ILE A 160 -9.11 -18.74 2.27
CA ILE A 160 -9.57 -18.15 3.53
C ILE A 160 -11.10 -18.09 3.56
N PHE A 161 -11.71 -17.65 2.45
CA PHE A 161 -13.15 -17.55 2.32
C PHE A 161 -13.84 -18.91 2.48
N VAL A 162 -13.41 -19.93 1.74
CA VAL A 162 -13.99 -21.28 1.77
C VAL A 162 -13.85 -21.92 3.16
N LEU A 163 -12.65 -21.85 3.74
CA LEU A 163 -12.40 -22.42 5.08
C LEU A 163 -13.17 -21.65 6.17
N GLY A 164 -13.22 -20.32 6.07
CA GLY A 164 -13.98 -19.50 7.02
C GLY A 164 -15.47 -19.79 6.97
N ILE A 165 -16.05 -19.96 5.78
CA ILE A 165 -17.45 -20.38 5.63
C ILE A 165 -17.64 -21.79 6.19
N ALA A 166 -16.77 -22.76 5.92
CA ALA A 166 -16.86 -24.10 6.46
C ALA A 166 -16.84 -24.11 8.01
N VAL A 167 -16.01 -23.26 8.63
CA VAL A 167 -15.98 -23.07 10.08
C VAL A 167 -17.34 -22.49 10.56
N ALA A 168 -17.84 -21.46 9.89
CA ALA A 168 -19.12 -20.83 10.26
C ALA A 168 -20.30 -21.83 10.15
N PHE A 169 -20.29 -22.72 9.16
CA PHE A 169 -21.29 -23.81 9.07
C PHE A 169 -21.15 -24.85 10.16
N LYS A 170 -19.90 -25.18 10.59
CA LYS A 170 -19.65 -26.21 11.61
C LYS A 170 -19.98 -25.75 13.02
N ILE A 171 -19.60 -24.55 13.39
CA ILE A 171 -19.70 -24.06 14.79
C ILE A 171 -20.53 -22.78 14.95
N GLY A 172 -21.07 -22.20 13.87
CA GLY A 172 -21.75 -20.92 13.91
C GLY A 172 -20.82 -19.76 14.26
N LEU A 173 -21.29 -18.86 15.15
CA LEU A 173 -20.43 -17.86 15.78
C LEU A 173 -19.54 -18.56 16.82
N ASN A 174 -18.23 -18.40 16.66
CA ASN A 174 -17.26 -18.96 17.60
C ASN A 174 -17.30 -18.17 18.91
N PRO A 175 -17.66 -18.78 20.05
CA PRO A 175 -17.72 -18.07 21.34
C PRO A 175 -16.37 -17.48 21.78
N LEU A 176 -15.27 -18.06 21.30
CA LEU A 176 -13.89 -17.57 21.56
C LEU A 176 -13.41 -16.57 20.51
N GLY A 177 -14.14 -16.43 19.40
CA GLY A 177 -13.76 -15.58 18.28
C GLY A 177 -13.77 -14.09 18.59
N GLY A 178 -13.24 -13.29 17.68
CA GLY A 178 -13.22 -11.84 17.75
C GLY A 178 -14.58 -11.18 17.46
N LEU A 179 -15.58 -11.95 16.98
CA LEU A 179 -16.94 -11.46 16.73
C LEU A 179 -17.87 -11.87 17.86
N ASP A 180 -18.42 -10.89 18.54
CA ASP A 180 -19.58 -11.10 19.42
C ASP A 180 -20.89 -11.15 18.61
N VAL A 181 -22.02 -11.48 19.29
CA VAL A 181 -23.36 -11.39 18.67
C VAL A 181 -23.56 -10.00 18.05
N PHE A 182 -24.03 -9.97 16.81
CA PHE A 182 -24.23 -8.72 16.07
C PHE A 182 -25.23 -7.79 16.75
N SER A 183 -24.89 -6.50 16.78
CA SER A 183 -25.82 -5.40 17.08
C SER A 183 -25.40 -4.16 16.30
N PHE A 184 -26.36 -3.32 15.92
CA PHE A 184 -26.07 -2.07 15.20
C PHE A 184 -25.18 -1.11 16.01
N ALA A 185 -25.24 -1.14 17.34
CA ALA A 185 -24.38 -0.34 18.21
C ALA A 185 -22.88 -0.68 18.00
N LYS A 186 -22.55 -1.91 17.62
CA LYS A 186 -21.16 -2.35 17.37
C LYS A 186 -20.59 -1.85 16.04
N LEU A 187 -21.43 -1.26 15.18
CA LEU A 187 -20.98 -0.58 13.95
C LEU A 187 -20.54 0.87 14.23
N VAL A 188 -20.88 1.42 15.39
CA VAL A 188 -20.55 2.80 15.74
C VAL A 188 -19.28 2.81 16.59
N PRO A 189 -18.19 3.47 16.14
CA PRO A 189 -17.00 3.59 16.96
C PRO A 189 -17.31 4.42 18.21
N ASN A 190 -16.78 3.98 19.35
CA ASN A 190 -16.90 4.73 20.58
C ASN A 190 -15.91 5.90 20.56
N ILE A 191 -16.40 7.10 20.29
CA ILE A 191 -15.56 8.32 20.22
C ILE A 191 -15.02 8.70 21.61
N ALA A 192 -15.67 8.29 22.69
CA ALA A 192 -15.14 8.50 24.04
C ALA A 192 -13.94 7.59 24.34
N ASP A 193 -13.86 6.43 23.68
CA ASP A 193 -12.70 5.55 23.70
C ASP A 193 -12.04 5.52 22.31
N MET A 194 -11.05 6.38 22.13
CA MET A 194 -10.32 6.49 20.85
C MET A 194 -9.64 5.19 20.43
N SER A 195 -9.42 4.23 21.35
CA SER A 195 -8.84 2.92 21.01
C SER A 195 -9.67 2.16 19.97
N SER A 196 -10.97 2.45 19.89
CA SER A 196 -11.86 1.90 18.86
C SER A 196 -11.41 2.26 17.43
N LEU A 197 -10.70 3.38 17.25
CA LEU A 197 -10.23 3.87 15.96
C LEU A 197 -8.85 3.32 15.54
N LYS A 198 -8.23 2.48 16.37
CA LYS A 198 -6.86 1.96 16.18
C LYS A 198 -6.60 1.37 14.80
N TYR A 199 -7.59 0.75 14.18
CA TYR A 199 -7.42 0.08 12.89
C TYR A 199 -7.96 0.88 11.69
N LEU A 200 -8.55 2.06 11.92
CA LEU A 200 -9.16 2.88 10.86
C LEU A 200 -8.17 3.20 9.73
N VAL A 201 -6.98 3.69 10.11
CA VAL A 201 -5.94 4.05 9.13
C VAL A 201 -5.45 2.83 8.35
N ALA A 202 -5.18 1.73 9.05
CA ALA A 202 -4.71 0.50 8.41
C ALA A 202 -5.75 -0.06 7.43
N ILE A 203 -7.05 0.07 7.72
CA ILE A 203 -8.14 -0.33 6.82
C ILE A 203 -8.24 0.63 5.63
N ALA A 204 -8.16 1.94 5.84
CA ALA A 204 -8.15 2.90 4.75
C ALA A 204 -6.92 2.74 3.84
N PHE A 205 -5.78 2.36 4.42
CA PHE A 205 -4.53 2.11 3.71
C PHE A 205 -4.63 0.96 2.67
N ILE A 206 -5.63 0.07 2.79
CA ILE A 206 -5.89 -1.00 1.81
C ILE A 206 -6.06 -0.44 0.39
N PHE A 207 -6.63 0.75 0.27
CA PHE A 207 -6.91 1.40 -1.02
C PHE A 207 -5.76 2.28 -1.53
N THR A 208 -4.66 2.38 -0.79
CA THR A 208 -3.50 3.18 -1.17
C THR A 208 -2.82 2.57 -2.39
N GLY A 209 -2.47 3.40 -3.36
CA GLY A 209 -1.90 2.96 -4.64
C GLY A 209 -2.95 2.75 -5.75
N ILE A 210 -4.25 2.90 -5.45
CA ILE A 210 -5.32 2.75 -6.45
C ILE A 210 -5.21 3.80 -7.57
N GLU A 211 -4.65 4.97 -7.26
CA GLU A 211 -4.36 6.04 -8.24
C GLU A 211 -3.38 5.59 -9.32
N ILE A 212 -2.54 4.60 -9.05
CA ILE A 212 -1.59 4.06 -10.01
C ILE A 212 -2.33 3.44 -11.20
N SER A 213 -3.57 2.94 -11.02
CA SER A 213 -4.40 2.44 -12.11
C SER A 213 -4.68 3.48 -13.20
N SER A 214 -4.59 4.77 -12.85
CA SER A 214 -4.79 5.88 -13.78
C SER A 214 -3.76 5.93 -14.91
N VAL A 215 -2.59 5.33 -14.77
CA VAL A 215 -1.58 5.23 -15.83
C VAL A 215 -2.07 4.41 -17.05
N PHE A 216 -3.10 3.58 -16.87
CA PHE A 216 -3.69 2.77 -17.95
C PHE A 216 -4.78 3.50 -18.74
N ILE A 217 -5.25 4.68 -18.29
CA ILE A 217 -6.33 5.44 -18.94
C ILE A 217 -6.05 5.73 -20.42
N PRO A 218 -4.84 6.13 -20.85
CA PRO A 218 -4.56 6.39 -22.26
C PRO A 218 -4.72 5.15 -23.16
N GLN A 219 -4.58 3.95 -22.58
CA GLN A 219 -4.70 2.68 -23.30
C GLN A 219 -6.12 2.08 -23.22
N LEU A 220 -6.98 2.62 -22.34
CA LEU A 220 -8.31 2.06 -22.09
C LEU A 220 -9.28 2.38 -23.25
N GLU A 221 -10.10 1.40 -23.64
CA GLU A 221 -11.21 1.64 -24.56
C GLU A 221 -12.24 2.56 -23.91
N ASN A 222 -12.68 3.60 -24.64
CA ASN A 222 -13.66 4.58 -24.16
C ASN A 222 -13.40 5.03 -22.71
N PRO A 223 -12.25 5.67 -22.44
CA PRO A 223 -11.81 5.94 -21.06
C PRO A 223 -12.82 6.73 -20.23
N VAL A 224 -13.58 7.65 -20.83
CA VAL A 224 -14.64 8.43 -20.15
C VAL A 224 -15.71 7.53 -19.54
N LYS A 225 -16.08 6.45 -20.25
CA LYS A 225 -17.13 5.51 -19.79
C LYS A 225 -16.56 4.36 -18.99
N ASN A 226 -15.45 3.79 -19.43
CA ASN A 226 -14.92 2.53 -18.90
C ASN A 226 -14.05 2.73 -17.65
N TYR A 227 -13.36 3.87 -17.51
CA TYR A 227 -12.56 4.13 -16.32
C TYR A 227 -13.40 4.16 -15.02
N PRO A 228 -14.45 5.00 -14.88
CA PRO A 228 -15.25 5.02 -13.67
C PRO A 228 -15.96 3.68 -13.40
N LYS A 229 -16.41 2.97 -14.46
CA LYS A 229 -17.05 1.66 -14.31
C LYS A 229 -16.06 0.60 -13.81
N GLY A 230 -14.88 0.53 -14.42
CA GLY A 230 -13.85 -0.42 -14.05
C GLY A 230 -13.34 -0.18 -12.64
N LEU A 231 -13.20 1.08 -12.26
CA LEU A 231 -12.79 1.47 -10.93
C LEU A 231 -13.83 1.10 -9.88
N MET A 232 -15.10 1.42 -10.13
CA MET A 232 -16.19 1.03 -9.22
C MET A 232 -16.23 -0.49 -9.03
N ALA A 233 -16.09 -1.26 -10.13
CA ALA A 233 -16.05 -2.71 -10.06
C ALA A 233 -14.86 -3.21 -9.23
N ALA A 234 -13.66 -2.63 -9.42
CA ALA A 234 -12.48 -2.98 -8.63
C ALA A 234 -12.65 -2.63 -7.16
N LEU A 235 -13.18 -1.43 -6.83
CA LEU A 235 -13.47 -1.03 -5.45
C LEU A 235 -14.47 -1.98 -4.78
N ILE A 236 -15.58 -2.31 -5.45
CA ILE A 236 -16.58 -3.25 -4.92
C ILE A 236 -15.94 -4.62 -4.69
N ALA A 237 -15.17 -5.13 -5.63
CA ALA A 237 -14.49 -6.42 -5.48
C ALA A 237 -13.52 -6.40 -4.28
N MET A 238 -12.75 -5.33 -4.11
CA MET A 238 -11.86 -5.17 -2.95
C MET A 238 -12.62 -5.12 -1.63
N VAL A 239 -13.72 -4.37 -1.57
CA VAL A 239 -14.58 -4.30 -0.38
C VAL A 239 -15.12 -5.69 -0.03
N VAL A 240 -15.69 -6.39 -1.01
CA VAL A 240 -16.28 -7.73 -0.81
C VAL A 240 -15.20 -8.72 -0.34
N ILE A 241 -14.06 -8.78 -1.01
CA ILE A 241 -12.98 -9.71 -0.66
C ILE A 241 -12.46 -9.42 0.75
N ASN A 242 -12.13 -8.17 1.06
CA ASN A 242 -11.55 -7.84 2.35
C ASN A 242 -12.56 -7.95 3.49
N LEU A 243 -13.78 -7.46 3.30
CA LEU A 243 -14.81 -7.48 4.35
C LEU A 243 -15.30 -8.90 4.66
N ALA A 244 -15.58 -9.70 3.62
CA ALA A 244 -16.03 -11.08 3.81
C ALA A 244 -14.93 -11.91 4.51
N ASN A 245 -13.70 -11.85 4.02
CA ASN A 245 -12.58 -12.57 4.65
C ASN A 245 -12.26 -12.02 6.05
N GLY A 246 -12.33 -10.70 6.25
CA GLY A 246 -12.11 -10.08 7.55
C GLY A 246 -13.11 -10.55 8.61
N LEU A 247 -14.41 -10.63 8.27
CA LEU A 247 -15.45 -11.15 9.16
C LEU A 247 -15.26 -12.64 9.46
N LEU A 248 -14.95 -13.43 8.44
CA LEU A 248 -14.72 -14.87 8.62
C LEU A 248 -13.48 -15.14 9.49
N VAL A 249 -12.39 -14.42 9.27
CA VAL A 249 -11.17 -14.53 10.09
C VAL A 249 -11.45 -14.07 11.53
N ALA A 250 -12.19 -12.99 11.72
CA ALA A 250 -12.58 -12.53 13.06
C ALA A 250 -13.43 -13.58 13.80
N ASN A 251 -14.24 -14.37 13.08
CA ASN A 251 -14.97 -15.50 13.66
C ASN A 251 -14.07 -16.70 14.00
N VAL A 252 -13.05 -16.99 13.16
CA VAL A 252 -12.17 -18.17 13.30
C VAL A 252 -11.16 -17.98 14.42
N VAL A 253 -10.51 -16.81 14.50
CA VAL A 253 -9.36 -16.58 15.39
C VAL A 253 -9.84 -16.12 16.78
N PRO A 254 -9.36 -16.76 17.87
CA PRO A 254 -9.71 -16.35 19.22
C PRO A 254 -9.33 -14.90 19.51
N LYS A 255 -10.20 -14.20 20.25
CA LYS A 255 -10.01 -12.79 20.60
C LYS A 255 -8.71 -12.59 21.35
N GLY A 256 -7.91 -11.61 20.91
CA GLY A 256 -6.64 -11.25 21.55
C GLY A 256 -5.43 -12.09 21.10
N THR A 257 -5.61 -13.14 20.30
CA THR A 257 -4.52 -14.00 19.81
C THR A 257 -4.12 -13.73 18.37
N LEU A 258 -4.79 -12.78 17.70
CA LEU A 258 -4.59 -12.50 16.29
C LEU A 258 -3.22 -11.87 16.01
N GLU A 259 -2.46 -12.52 15.14
CA GLU A 259 -1.18 -12.04 14.62
C GLU A 259 -1.42 -11.22 13.35
N LEU A 260 -1.26 -9.90 13.44
CA LEU A 260 -1.65 -8.96 12.37
C LEU A 260 -0.88 -9.15 11.06
N ALA A 261 0.35 -9.61 11.14
CA ALA A 261 1.20 -9.87 9.97
C ALA A 261 1.07 -11.30 9.43
N ASN A 262 0.34 -12.21 10.12
CA ASN A 262 0.27 -13.63 9.81
C ASN A 262 -1.06 -14.02 9.19
N VAL A 263 -1.15 -13.99 7.89
CA VAL A 263 -2.36 -14.41 7.15
C VAL A 263 -2.58 -15.94 7.15
N ALA A 264 -1.58 -16.72 7.51
CA ALA A 264 -1.69 -18.18 7.57
C ALA A 264 -2.23 -18.69 8.92
N GLN A 265 -2.15 -17.90 10.00
CA GLN A 265 -2.72 -18.25 11.31
C GLN A 265 -4.22 -18.63 11.23
N PRO A 266 -5.10 -17.81 10.60
CA PRO A 266 -6.52 -18.16 10.48
C PRO A 266 -6.77 -19.49 9.76
N VAL A 267 -5.95 -19.81 8.75
CA VAL A 267 -6.07 -21.06 7.99
C VAL A 267 -5.67 -22.26 8.86
N LEU A 268 -4.59 -22.13 9.63
CA LEU A 268 -4.17 -23.16 10.57
C LEU A 268 -5.26 -23.44 11.62
N ILE A 269 -5.82 -22.41 12.23
CA ILE A 269 -6.90 -22.54 13.21
C ILE A 269 -8.16 -23.12 12.56
N ALA A 270 -8.53 -22.69 11.36
CA ALA A 270 -9.65 -23.26 10.63
C ALA A 270 -9.47 -24.77 10.36
N CYS A 271 -8.27 -25.19 9.96
CA CYS A 271 -7.97 -26.62 9.79
C CYS A 271 -8.16 -27.40 11.11
N GLN A 272 -7.69 -26.85 12.24
CA GLN A 272 -7.88 -27.46 13.56
C GLN A 272 -9.35 -27.60 13.94
N ILE A 273 -10.15 -26.54 13.77
CA ILE A 273 -11.60 -26.55 14.05
C ILE A 273 -12.32 -27.56 13.15
N LEU A 274 -11.95 -27.64 11.88
CA LEU A 274 -12.59 -28.52 10.91
C LEU A 274 -12.12 -29.98 11.03
N GLY A 275 -11.02 -30.26 11.74
CA GLY A 275 -10.39 -31.58 11.80
C GLY A 275 -9.67 -31.94 10.49
N LEU A 276 -9.22 -30.93 9.75
CA LEU A 276 -8.45 -31.10 8.52
C LEU A 276 -6.96 -31.28 8.81
N PRO A 277 -6.23 -31.98 7.94
CA PRO A 277 -4.78 -32.13 8.09
C PRO A 277 -4.07 -30.75 8.05
N THR A 278 -3.11 -30.55 8.95
CA THR A 278 -2.34 -29.29 9.04
C THR A 278 -1.51 -29.01 7.79
N ILE A 279 -1.21 -30.02 6.98
CA ILE A 279 -0.50 -29.87 5.71
C ILE A 279 -1.19 -28.85 4.76
N ILE A 280 -2.52 -28.68 4.87
CA ILE A 280 -3.27 -27.68 4.08
C ILE A 280 -2.80 -26.27 4.47
N ALA A 281 -2.67 -25.98 5.77
CA ALA A 281 -2.16 -24.71 6.27
C ALA A 281 -0.67 -24.52 5.94
N ASN A 282 0.12 -25.57 5.95
CA ASN A 282 1.54 -25.53 5.62
C ASN A 282 1.74 -25.17 4.13
N ILE A 283 1.00 -25.85 3.23
CA ILE A 283 1.02 -25.55 1.79
C ILE A 283 0.52 -24.11 1.53
N PHE A 284 -0.57 -23.71 2.18
CA PHE A 284 -1.10 -22.35 2.09
C PHE A 284 -0.05 -21.31 2.49
N ALA A 285 0.59 -21.50 3.64
CA ALA A 285 1.60 -20.58 4.16
C ALA A 285 2.81 -20.47 3.22
N PHE A 286 3.29 -21.59 2.68
CA PHE A 286 4.41 -21.62 1.73
C PHE A 286 4.02 -20.93 0.40
N MET A 287 2.82 -21.20 -0.09
CA MET A 287 2.31 -20.55 -1.31
C MET A 287 2.23 -19.02 -1.15
N VAL A 288 1.67 -18.54 -0.03
CA VAL A 288 1.58 -17.11 0.25
C VAL A 288 2.96 -16.49 0.45
N PHE A 289 3.87 -17.19 1.11
CA PHE A 289 5.27 -16.75 1.24
C PHE A 289 5.91 -16.47 -0.12
N ILE A 290 5.82 -17.42 -1.07
CA ILE A 290 6.32 -17.24 -2.43
C ILE A 290 5.61 -16.05 -3.12
N GLY A 291 4.28 -15.98 -3.01
CA GLY A 291 3.49 -14.89 -3.59
C GLY A 291 3.90 -13.51 -3.08
N VAL A 292 4.10 -13.36 -1.77
CA VAL A 292 4.54 -12.11 -1.14
C VAL A 292 5.96 -11.74 -1.56
N MET A 293 6.89 -12.69 -1.62
CA MET A 293 8.25 -12.48 -2.12
C MET A 293 8.25 -11.92 -3.56
N LEU A 294 7.44 -12.50 -4.43
CA LEU A 294 7.29 -12.04 -5.81
C LEU A 294 6.64 -10.66 -5.91
N GLN A 295 5.64 -10.36 -5.09
CA GLN A 295 5.01 -9.02 -5.03
C GLN A 295 5.99 -7.95 -4.52
N LEU A 296 6.72 -8.21 -3.44
CA LEU A 296 7.77 -7.32 -2.94
C LEU A 296 8.78 -6.99 -4.04
N SER A 297 9.20 -8.02 -4.79
CA SER A 297 10.11 -7.85 -5.93
C SER A 297 9.53 -6.94 -7.01
N ALA A 298 8.25 -7.05 -7.33
CA ALA A 298 7.60 -6.18 -8.32
C ALA A 298 7.50 -4.72 -7.82
N TRP A 299 7.25 -4.51 -6.53
CA TRP A 299 7.07 -3.18 -5.95
C TRP A 299 8.36 -2.38 -5.81
N VAL A 300 9.52 -3.04 -5.74
CA VAL A 300 10.85 -2.37 -5.69
C VAL A 300 11.03 -1.42 -6.87
N THR A 301 10.58 -1.79 -8.07
CA THR A 301 10.94 -1.09 -9.30
C THR A 301 10.11 0.16 -9.58
N GLY A 302 8.84 0.20 -9.18
CA GLY A 302 7.93 1.32 -9.49
C GLY A 302 8.42 2.66 -8.93
N PRO A 303 8.50 2.82 -7.61
CA PRO A 303 9.01 4.04 -6.97
C PRO A 303 10.47 4.37 -7.31
N ALA A 304 11.31 3.34 -7.55
CA ALA A 304 12.68 3.54 -7.99
C ALA A 304 12.77 4.25 -9.35
N ARG A 305 11.84 3.99 -10.28
CA ARG A 305 11.75 4.70 -11.56
C ARG A 305 11.42 6.18 -11.39
N SER A 306 10.48 6.51 -10.49
CA SER A 306 10.15 7.91 -10.20
C SER A 306 11.35 8.69 -9.66
N MET A 307 12.15 8.09 -8.75
CA MET A 307 13.38 8.70 -8.27
C MET A 307 14.45 8.81 -9.36
N THR A 308 14.55 7.82 -10.25
CA THR A 308 15.43 7.90 -11.41
C THR A 308 15.06 9.09 -12.32
N GLN A 309 13.77 9.33 -12.52
CA GLN A 309 13.30 10.48 -13.31
C GLN A 309 13.66 11.81 -12.65
N VAL A 310 13.43 11.95 -11.34
CA VAL A 310 13.84 13.13 -10.56
C VAL A 310 15.34 13.37 -10.68
N ALA A 311 16.15 12.32 -10.60
CA ALA A 311 17.60 12.43 -10.79
C ALA A 311 17.97 12.89 -12.20
N ARG A 312 17.32 12.37 -13.25
CA ARG A 312 17.54 12.78 -14.65
C ARG A 312 17.19 14.24 -14.90
N GLU A 313 16.24 14.80 -14.15
CA GLU A 313 15.90 16.22 -14.18
C GLU A 313 16.95 17.12 -13.50
N GLY A 314 17.98 16.55 -12.87
CA GLY A 314 19.03 17.28 -12.17
C GLY A 314 18.64 17.75 -10.77
N LEU A 315 17.58 17.19 -10.19
CA LEU A 315 17.06 17.55 -8.87
C LEU A 315 17.75 16.78 -7.74
N PHE A 316 18.55 15.77 -8.07
CA PHE A 316 19.26 14.95 -7.12
C PHE A 316 20.77 14.95 -7.44
N PRO A 317 21.67 14.85 -6.43
CA PRO A 317 23.10 14.92 -6.67
C PRO A 317 23.61 13.86 -7.65
N ALA A 318 24.33 14.27 -8.69
CA ALA A 318 24.78 13.41 -9.79
C ALA A 318 25.71 12.27 -9.34
N TRP A 319 26.46 12.45 -8.24
CA TRP A 319 27.39 11.43 -7.73
C TRP A 319 26.72 10.18 -7.17
N PHE A 320 25.43 10.21 -6.82
CA PHE A 320 24.68 9.02 -6.44
C PHE A 320 24.37 8.10 -7.63
N ASN A 321 24.56 8.57 -8.88
CA ASN A 321 24.26 7.84 -10.10
C ASN A 321 22.82 7.32 -10.22
N PHE A 322 21.84 7.97 -9.59
CA PHE A 322 20.44 7.59 -9.63
C PHE A 322 19.83 7.71 -11.04
N HIS A 323 20.43 8.52 -11.92
CA HIS A 323 20.02 8.69 -13.32
C HIS A 323 20.42 7.51 -14.24
N LYS A 324 21.38 6.67 -13.83
CA LYS A 324 21.85 5.52 -14.60
C LYS A 324 20.96 4.32 -14.38
N VAL A 325 20.58 3.64 -15.46
CA VAL A 325 19.71 2.46 -15.42
C VAL A 325 20.41 1.23 -16.01
N ASN A 326 19.98 0.06 -15.56
CA ASN A 326 20.38 -1.22 -16.13
C ASN A 326 19.54 -1.56 -17.39
N LYS A 327 19.79 -2.72 -18.00
CA LYS A 327 19.04 -3.24 -19.17
C LYS A 327 17.53 -3.42 -18.94
N PHE A 328 17.06 -3.37 -17.70
CA PHE A 328 15.65 -3.47 -17.32
C PHE A 328 15.02 -2.09 -17.03
N GLY A 329 15.74 -1.00 -17.26
CA GLY A 329 15.27 0.36 -17.02
C GLY A 329 15.20 0.76 -15.54
N VAL A 330 15.97 0.12 -14.66
CA VAL A 330 15.99 0.37 -13.22
C VAL A 330 17.37 0.80 -12.76
N SER A 331 17.45 1.83 -11.92
CA SER A 331 18.72 2.31 -11.37
C SER A 331 19.21 1.39 -10.25
N LYS A 332 20.40 0.81 -10.43
CA LYS A 332 21.06 0.00 -9.40
C LYS A 332 21.28 0.80 -8.12
N SER A 333 21.74 2.03 -8.24
CA SER A 333 22.04 2.90 -7.09
C SER A 333 20.78 3.24 -6.28
N VAL A 334 19.63 3.46 -6.94
CA VAL A 334 18.35 3.71 -6.25
C VAL A 334 17.91 2.46 -5.48
N ILE A 335 17.99 1.27 -6.10
CA ILE A 335 17.64 0.01 -5.42
C ILE A 335 18.55 -0.22 -4.20
N PHE A 336 19.85 0.00 -4.32
CA PHE A 336 20.79 -0.13 -3.20
C PHE A 336 20.47 0.85 -2.07
N ALA A 337 20.23 2.12 -2.38
CA ALA A 337 19.85 3.14 -1.39
C ALA A 337 18.54 2.75 -0.68
N GLN A 338 17.56 2.24 -1.44
CA GLN A 338 16.30 1.72 -0.89
C GLN A 338 16.55 0.53 0.06
N SER A 339 17.43 -0.40 -0.30
CA SER A 339 17.75 -1.57 0.53
C SER A 339 18.45 -1.19 1.84
N ILE A 340 19.32 -0.18 1.79
CA ILE A 340 19.92 0.39 3.00
C ILE A 340 18.85 1.04 3.88
N GLY A 341 17.96 1.85 3.29
CA GLY A 341 16.85 2.47 4.01
C GLY A 341 15.96 1.43 4.69
N ILE A 342 15.60 0.35 3.99
CA ILE A 342 14.80 -0.76 4.53
C ILE A 342 15.54 -1.47 5.67
N SER A 343 16.85 -1.69 5.53
CA SER A 343 17.67 -2.29 6.58
C SER A 343 17.66 -1.44 7.85
N LEU A 344 17.73 -0.10 7.71
CA LEU A 344 17.62 0.82 8.85
C LEU A 344 16.24 0.76 9.51
N PHE A 345 15.17 0.72 8.71
CA PHE A 345 13.81 0.58 9.26
C PHE A 345 13.58 -0.77 9.95
N THR A 346 14.29 -1.82 9.53
CA THR A 346 14.22 -3.13 10.18
C THR A 346 14.79 -3.09 11.62
N LEU A 347 15.65 -2.13 11.96
CA LEU A 347 16.11 -1.94 13.33
C LEU A 347 14.97 -1.55 14.32
N LEU A 348 13.81 -1.12 13.82
CA LEU A 348 12.64 -0.87 14.65
C LEU A 348 12.16 -2.13 15.39
N TYR A 349 12.48 -3.33 14.92
CA TYR A 349 12.22 -4.57 15.66
C TYR A 349 12.91 -4.58 17.03
N VAL A 350 14.15 -4.08 17.10
CA VAL A 350 14.90 -4.00 18.36
C VAL A 350 14.31 -2.95 19.29
N VAL A 351 13.88 -1.80 18.74
CA VAL A 351 13.35 -0.68 19.53
C VAL A 351 11.96 -0.97 20.08
N ILE A 352 11.09 -1.57 19.28
CA ILE A 352 9.67 -1.77 19.60
C ILE A 352 9.47 -3.05 20.41
N GLY A 353 10.17 -4.14 20.08
CA GLY A 353 10.17 -5.37 20.86
C GLY A 353 8.92 -6.25 20.73
N ASN A 354 8.01 -6.00 19.77
CA ASN A 354 6.82 -6.81 19.52
C ASN A 354 6.44 -6.78 18.04
N VAL A 355 6.26 -7.93 17.40
CA VAL A 355 6.03 -8.07 15.96
C VAL A 355 4.74 -7.35 15.50
N ASN A 356 3.63 -7.49 16.23
CA ASN A 356 2.38 -6.80 15.90
C ASN A 356 2.51 -5.28 16.04
N ALA A 357 3.23 -4.80 17.07
CA ALA A 357 3.49 -3.38 17.26
C ALA A 357 4.41 -2.82 16.16
N VAL A 358 5.46 -3.55 15.76
CA VAL A 358 6.30 -3.19 14.60
C VAL A 358 5.46 -3.07 13.34
N PHE A 359 4.63 -4.08 13.05
CA PHE A 359 3.74 -4.09 11.87
C PHE A 359 2.83 -2.86 11.85
N LEU A 360 2.14 -2.56 12.97
CA LEU A 360 1.24 -1.40 13.05
C LEU A 360 2.00 -0.06 12.94
N THR A 361 3.14 0.07 13.64
CA THR A 361 3.94 1.30 13.57
C THR A 361 4.43 1.57 12.16
N LEU A 362 4.94 0.54 11.47
CA LEU A 362 5.38 0.66 10.07
C LEU A 362 4.22 0.95 9.12
N THR A 363 3.04 0.34 9.34
CA THR A 363 1.81 0.66 8.60
C THR A 363 1.46 2.14 8.77
N ASN A 364 1.49 2.63 10.00
CA ASN A 364 1.16 4.02 10.31
C ASN A 364 2.18 5.01 9.72
N VAL A 365 3.50 4.72 9.82
CA VAL A 365 4.54 5.53 9.16
C VAL A 365 4.30 5.60 7.66
N THR A 366 4.07 4.44 7.02
CA THR A 366 3.83 4.36 5.57
C THR A 366 2.58 5.18 5.19
N ALA A 367 1.50 5.02 5.94
CA ALA A 367 0.25 5.72 5.70
C ALA A 367 0.39 7.24 5.88
N VAL A 368 1.05 7.71 6.94
CA VAL A 368 1.25 9.15 7.18
C VAL A 368 2.12 9.78 6.10
N VAL A 369 3.23 9.15 5.73
CA VAL A 369 4.14 9.67 4.69
C VAL A 369 3.43 9.71 3.32
N TYR A 370 2.69 8.65 2.98
CA TYR A 370 1.92 8.61 1.73
C TYR A 370 0.80 9.65 1.72
N SER A 371 0.15 9.88 2.86
CA SER A 371 -0.91 10.87 3.01
C SER A 371 -0.47 12.28 2.65
N ILE A 372 0.78 12.65 2.94
CA ILE A 372 1.33 13.95 2.53
C ILE A 372 1.35 14.09 1.00
N ALA A 373 1.72 13.02 0.29
CA ALA A 373 1.68 13.04 -1.17
C ALA A 373 0.25 13.18 -1.71
N TYR A 374 -0.74 12.54 -1.08
CA TYR A 374 -2.15 12.70 -1.45
C TYR A 374 -2.68 14.12 -1.20
N ILE A 375 -2.24 14.80 -0.15
CA ILE A 375 -2.57 16.21 0.07
C ILE A 375 -2.07 17.06 -1.10
N PHE A 376 -0.84 16.83 -1.58
CA PHE A 376 -0.33 17.54 -2.76
C PHE A 376 -1.13 17.23 -4.03
N ILE A 377 -1.55 15.98 -4.22
CA ILE A 377 -2.41 15.59 -5.34
C ILE A 377 -3.79 16.27 -5.26
N ALA A 378 -4.37 16.35 -4.05
CA ALA A 378 -5.64 17.05 -3.82
C ALA A 378 -5.54 18.56 -4.08
N ILE A 379 -4.43 19.20 -3.73
CA ILE A 379 -4.18 20.60 -4.05
C ILE A 379 -3.95 20.77 -5.55
N ALA A 380 -3.24 19.83 -6.19
CA ALA A 380 -2.91 19.88 -7.61
C ALA A 380 -4.16 19.88 -8.50
N ILE A 381 -5.17 19.03 -8.21
CA ILE A 381 -6.41 19.01 -9.02
C ILE A 381 -7.13 20.34 -8.96
N VAL A 382 -7.25 20.94 -7.76
CA VAL A 382 -7.91 22.23 -7.60
C VAL A 382 -7.17 23.30 -8.41
N LYS A 383 -5.85 23.40 -8.20
CA LYS A 383 -5.03 24.43 -8.89
C LYS A 383 -5.06 24.26 -10.41
N LEU A 384 -4.88 23.04 -10.93
CA LEU A 384 -4.87 22.78 -12.38
C LEU A 384 -6.24 22.97 -13.03
N ARG A 385 -7.33 22.91 -12.28
CA ARG A 385 -8.65 23.29 -12.78
C ARG A 385 -8.78 24.80 -13.04
N TYR A 386 -8.10 25.64 -12.25
CA TYR A 386 -8.05 27.09 -12.44
C TYR A 386 -6.96 27.49 -13.45
N ASP A 387 -5.78 26.87 -13.39
CA ASP A 387 -4.66 27.21 -14.29
C ASP A 387 -4.89 26.73 -15.74
N MET A 388 -5.64 25.63 -15.93
CA MET A 388 -5.88 25.01 -17.22
C MET A 388 -7.38 24.70 -17.45
N PRO A 389 -8.27 25.71 -17.43
CA PRO A 389 -9.72 25.48 -17.46
C PRO A 389 -10.22 24.85 -18.77
N ASN A 390 -9.59 25.17 -19.88
CA ASN A 390 -9.97 24.74 -21.23
C ASN A 390 -9.18 23.52 -21.72
N ALA A 391 -8.28 22.95 -20.90
CA ALA A 391 -7.51 21.79 -21.30
C ALA A 391 -8.41 20.57 -21.48
N GLU A 392 -8.15 19.80 -22.54
CA GLU A 392 -8.88 18.59 -22.84
C GLU A 392 -8.58 17.48 -21.80
N ARG A 393 -9.62 16.81 -21.35
CA ARG A 393 -9.56 15.70 -20.36
C ARG A 393 -10.44 14.55 -20.83
N ALA A 394 -9.87 13.39 -21.05
CA ALA A 394 -10.66 12.21 -21.41
C ALA A 394 -11.58 11.73 -20.27
N TYR A 395 -11.22 12.03 -19.01
CA TYR A 395 -12.07 11.85 -17.84
C TYR A 395 -12.09 13.14 -17.02
N ARG A 396 -13.27 13.60 -16.61
CA ARG A 396 -13.46 14.81 -15.79
C ARG A 396 -14.42 14.52 -14.64
N ILE A 397 -14.06 14.98 -13.44
CA ILE A 397 -14.92 14.93 -12.26
C ILE A 397 -16.08 15.95 -12.45
N GLY A 398 -17.31 15.44 -12.49
CA GLY A 398 -18.48 16.26 -12.75
C GLY A 398 -18.61 16.69 -14.21
N LYS A 399 -19.84 17.07 -14.60
CA LYS A 399 -20.15 17.48 -15.98
C LYS A 399 -19.73 18.92 -16.27
N SER A 400 -19.85 19.81 -15.26
CA SER A 400 -19.55 21.23 -15.38
C SER A 400 -19.01 21.79 -14.05
N GLY A 401 -18.28 22.92 -14.13
CA GLY A 401 -17.74 23.62 -12.98
C GLY A 401 -16.60 22.88 -12.24
N ASN A 402 -16.21 23.44 -11.10
CA ASN A 402 -15.11 22.93 -10.26
C ASN A 402 -15.59 22.36 -8.92
N GLY A 403 -16.86 22.56 -8.54
CA GLY A 403 -17.38 22.27 -7.22
C GLY A 403 -17.18 20.82 -6.76
N LEU A 404 -17.46 19.84 -7.64
CA LEU A 404 -17.30 18.42 -7.28
C LEU A 404 -15.83 18.02 -7.12
N ALA A 405 -14.92 18.58 -7.92
CA ALA A 405 -13.49 18.32 -7.76
C ALA A 405 -12.93 18.93 -6.46
N ILE A 406 -13.41 20.14 -6.12
CA ILE A 406 -13.09 20.79 -4.84
C ILE A 406 -13.63 19.96 -3.69
N LEU A 407 -14.88 19.50 -3.77
CA LEU A 407 -15.48 18.63 -2.75
C LEU A 407 -14.64 17.37 -2.53
N TYR A 408 -14.21 16.68 -3.61
CA TYR A 408 -13.38 15.49 -3.48
C TYR A 408 -12.00 15.79 -2.90
N ALA A 409 -11.38 16.92 -3.26
CA ALA A 409 -10.13 17.36 -2.66
C ALA A 409 -10.28 17.64 -1.15
N VAL A 410 -11.35 18.32 -0.75
CA VAL A 410 -11.64 18.60 0.66
C VAL A 410 -11.93 17.33 1.44
N LEU A 411 -12.76 16.42 0.91
CA LEU A 411 -13.07 15.14 1.54
C LEU A 411 -11.79 14.30 1.73
N LEU A 412 -10.93 14.25 0.71
CA LEU A 412 -9.67 13.54 0.78
C LEU A 412 -8.75 14.13 1.86
N ILE A 413 -8.55 15.44 1.88
CA ILE A 413 -7.71 16.11 2.89
C ILE A 413 -8.31 15.92 4.29
N ALA A 414 -9.60 16.12 4.46
CA ALA A 414 -10.28 15.97 5.75
C ALA A 414 -10.18 14.52 6.28
N SER A 415 -10.38 13.53 5.40
CA SER A 415 -10.22 12.12 5.77
C SER A 415 -8.79 11.79 6.20
N ILE A 416 -7.78 12.30 5.48
CA ILE A 416 -6.37 12.10 5.81
C ILE A 416 -6.05 12.72 7.16
N VAL A 417 -6.45 13.98 7.39
CA VAL A 417 -6.21 14.68 8.66
C VAL A 417 -6.90 13.95 9.82
N GLY A 418 -8.17 13.57 9.63
CA GLY A 418 -8.93 12.83 10.64
C GLY A 418 -8.31 11.46 10.96
N MET A 419 -7.92 10.70 9.94
CA MET A 419 -7.26 9.40 10.12
C MET A 419 -5.89 9.54 10.81
N THR A 420 -5.09 10.54 10.43
CA THR A 420 -3.79 10.80 11.06
C THR A 420 -3.97 11.18 12.54
N ALA A 421 -4.92 12.05 12.85
CA ALA A 421 -5.25 12.41 14.22
C ALA A 421 -5.71 11.20 15.04
N ALA A 422 -6.59 10.36 14.48
CA ALA A 422 -7.03 9.12 15.12
C ALA A 422 -5.87 8.15 15.38
N THR A 423 -4.95 8.01 14.42
CA THR A 423 -3.75 7.18 14.60
C THR A 423 -2.90 7.68 15.75
N LEU A 424 -2.56 8.97 15.77
CA LEU A 424 -1.69 9.53 16.79
C LEU A 424 -2.33 9.45 18.18
N SER A 425 -3.65 9.63 18.29
CA SER A 425 -4.36 9.56 19.57
C SER A 425 -4.49 8.13 20.13
N THR A 426 -4.44 7.11 19.27
CA THR A 426 -4.58 5.69 19.65
C THR A 426 -3.24 4.97 19.82
N THR A 427 -2.14 5.62 19.48
CA THR A 427 -0.80 5.03 19.48
C THR A 427 -0.08 5.37 20.79
N ALA A 428 0.64 4.40 21.36
CA ALA A 428 1.48 4.63 22.54
C ALA A 428 2.49 5.75 22.30
N MET A 429 2.77 6.57 23.30
CA MET A 429 3.61 7.78 23.19
C MET A 429 4.95 7.51 22.47
N ARG A 430 5.63 6.40 22.82
CA ARG A 430 6.90 6.02 22.19
C ARG A 430 6.73 5.82 20.66
N ASP A 431 5.75 5.03 20.27
CA ASP A 431 5.52 4.67 18.86
C ASP A 431 4.98 5.89 18.07
N MET A 432 4.19 6.75 18.73
CA MET A 432 3.78 8.04 18.19
C MET A 432 4.98 8.94 17.87
N ILE A 433 5.93 9.05 18.80
CA ILE A 433 7.17 9.83 18.57
C ILE A 433 7.93 9.25 17.38
N ILE A 434 8.05 7.93 17.28
CA ILE A 434 8.70 7.25 16.14
C ILE A 434 8.01 7.64 14.83
N ILE A 435 6.67 7.54 14.76
CA ILE A 435 5.89 7.88 13.57
C ILE A 435 6.13 9.33 13.16
N VAL A 436 6.01 10.27 14.11
CA VAL A 436 6.15 11.70 13.85
C VAL A 436 7.57 12.04 13.41
N VAL A 437 8.59 11.61 14.15
CA VAL A 437 9.99 11.91 13.83
C VAL A 437 10.38 11.37 12.47
N ILE A 438 10.06 10.11 12.18
CA ILE A 438 10.37 9.51 10.87
C ILE A 438 9.64 10.28 9.75
N SER A 439 8.36 10.58 9.92
CA SER A 439 7.58 11.31 8.91
C SER A 439 8.14 12.70 8.64
N LEU A 440 8.56 13.43 9.68
CA LEU A 440 9.21 14.73 9.55
C LEU A 440 10.57 14.62 8.84
N VAL A 441 11.40 13.65 9.23
CA VAL A 441 12.70 13.43 8.57
C VAL A 441 12.51 13.14 7.08
N LEU A 442 11.57 12.23 6.73
CA LEU A 442 11.31 11.88 5.35
C LEU A 442 10.70 13.06 4.55
N PHE A 443 9.91 13.91 5.20
CA PHE A 443 9.35 15.10 4.56
C PHE A 443 10.39 16.20 4.32
N PHE A 444 11.26 16.47 5.29
CA PHE A 444 12.23 17.57 5.17
C PHE A 444 13.48 17.18 4.37
N ALA A 445 13.86 15.91 4.31
CA ALA A 445 15.04 15.46 3.58
C ALA A 445 15.10 15.94 2.12
N PRO A 446 14.06 15.79 1.28
CA PRO A 446 14.10 16.28 -0.10
C PRO A 446 14.17 17.81 -0.19
N LEU A 447 13.62 18.54 0.78
CA LEU A 447 13.69 20.00 0.83
C LEU A 447 15.14 20.46 1.06
N VAL A 448 15.85 19.78 1.97
CA VAL A 448 17.27 20.03 2.22
C VAL A 448 18.08 19.71 0.97
N ILE A 449 17.86 18.55 0.34
CA ILE A 449 18.58 18.17 -0.91
C ILE A 449 18.32 19.22 -2.00
N TYR A 450 17.09 19.67 -2.16
CA TYR A 450 16.72 20.69 -3.15
C TYR A 450 17.39 22.05 -2.88
N ALA A 451 17.53 22.43 -1.60
CA ALA A 451 18.23 23.68 -1.24
C ALA A 451 19.71 23.70 -1.65
N PHE A 452 20.34 22.53 -1.74
CA PHE A 452 21.73 22.36 -2.23
C PHE A 452 21.82 22.04 -3.71
N LYS A 453 20.74 22.17 -4.49
CA LYS A 453 20.72 21.95 -5.94
C LYS A 453 21.77 22.82 -6.64
N LYS A 454 22.57 22.20 -7.54
CA LYS A 454 23.60 22.86 -8.33
C LYS A 454 23.38 22.61 -9.82
N PRO A 455 23.58 23.62 -10.71
CA PRO A 455 23.51 23.41 -12.16
C PRO A 455 24.44 22.30 -12.65
N SER A 456 25.63 22.18 -12.06
CA SER A 456 26.63 21.14 -12.38
C SER A 456 26.09 19.69 -12.22
N TRP A 457 25.05 19.47 -11.44
CA TRP A 457 24.42 18.15 -11.36
C TRP A 457 23.75 17.79 -12.69
N LYS A 458 22.99 18.73 -13.27
CA LYS A 458 22.31 18.52 -14.54
C LYS A 458 23.29 18.37 -15.68
N GLU A 459 24.33 19.21 -15.74
CA GLU A 459 25.39 19.14 -16.76
C GLU A 459 26.11 17.78 -16.77
N ARG A 460 26.47 17.28 -15.59
CA ARG A 460 27.09 15.95 -15.45
C ARG A 460 26.13 14.82 -15.86
N ILE A 461 24.86 14.90 -15.49
CA ILE A 461 23.84 13.90 -15.84
C ILE A 461 23.65 13.88 -17.36
N ASP A 462 23.52 15.05 -18.01
CA ASP A 462 23.37 15.14 -19.46
C ASP A 462 24.61 14.64 -20.20
N ALA A 463 25.81 14.85 -19.66
CA ALA A 463 27.05 14.28 -20.22
C ALA A 463 27.07 12.73 -20.08
N ASP A 464 26.59 12.18 -18.97
CA ASP A 464 26.52 10.73 -18.74
C ASP A 464 25.45 10.05 -19.62
N LEU A 465 24.35 10.71 -19.92
CA LEU A 465 23.25 10.18 -20.76
C LEU A 465 23.56 10.22 -22.26
N LYS A 466 24.56 11.02 -22.70
CA LYS A 466 25.03 11.07 -24.08
C LYS A 466 26.08 9.99 -24.43
N LYS A 467 26.62 9.32 -23.42
CA LYS A 467 27.54 8.17 -23.56
C LYS A 467 26.76 6.86 -23.69
#